data_2facb90b4ae377b0971e619746db74cf
#
_entry.id   2facb90b4ae377b0971e619746db74cf
#
_cell.length_a   1.000
_cell.length_b   1.000
_cell.length_c   1.000
_cell.angle_alpha   90.00
_cell.angle_beta   90.00
_cell.angle_gamma   90.00
#
_symmetry.space_group_name_H-M   'P 1'
#
loop_
_entity.id
_entity.type
_entity.pdbx_description
1 polymer ?
#
loop_
_entity_poly.entity_id
_entity_poly.type
_entity_poly.pdbx_seq_one_letter_code
_entity_poly.pdbx_strand_id
1 'polypeptide(L)'
;MFDCGCGDTLEQIFANMKYWDLDPDEIHCCLLTHSHFDHAGGAHLLKKRGVKLIAIKETAESVASGDERCAGYLYHKTFHPVKVDQIVEHGEVINLFGIDIEVGHYPGHSMGCTAYSFMHEGREVVISGDIIGTLLAGDFGWDGSYDFDKKIYTESLRRFAKLDPDIMLPGHGMIYFHKPRWRIEEALNSALIQWR
;
A
#
# COMPACT_ATOMS: atom_id res chain seq x y z
N MET A 1 1.61 -1.61 11.46
CA MET A 1 0.75 -2.31 10.46
C MET A 1 0.84 -1.56 9.15
N PHE A 2 0.87 -2.27 8.01
CA PHE A 2 0.70 -1.68 6.67
C PHE A 2 -0.64 -2.13 6.12
N ASP A 3 -1.46 -1.19 5.66
CA ASP A 3 -2.84 -1.36 5.24
C ASP A 3 -3.73 -2.08 6.27
N CYS A 4 -5.03 -2.11 6.04
CA CYS A 4 -5.99 -2.63 7.01
C CYS A 4 -7.17 -3.39 6.37
N GLY A 5 -7.05 -3.76 5.11
CA GLY A 5 -8.07 -4.54 4.41
C GLY A 5 -9.40 -3.83 4.21
N CYS A 6 -10.42 -4.59 3.85
CA CYS A 6 -11.76 -4.08 3.54
C CYS A 6 -12.58 -3.61 4.76
N GLY A 7 -12.08 -3.78 5.96
CA GLY A 7 -12.80 -3.45 7.19
C GLY A 7 -13.69 -4.57 7.71
N ASP A 8 -14.53 -5.16 6.91
CA ASP A 8 -15.34 -6.34 7.29
C ASP A 8 -14.50 -7.62 7.49
N THR A 9 -13.26 -7.62 6.99
CA THR A 9 -12.28 -8.70 7.23
C THR A 9 -11.34 -8.42 8.40
N LEU A 10 -11.45 -7.28 9.07
CA LEU A 10 -10.50 -6.87 10.12
C LEU A 10 -10.48 -7.85 11.30
N GLU A 11 -11.63 -8.40 11.71
CA GLU A 11 -11.71 -9.40 12.76
C GLU A 11 -10.97 -10.70 12.38
N GLN A 12 -10.99 -11.08 11.10
CA GLN A 12 -10.21 -12.22 10.61
C GLN A 12 -8.71 -11.92 10.65
N ILE A 13 -8.30 -10.69 10.30
CA ILE A 13 -6.90 -10.26 10.44
C ILE A 13 -6.46 -10.37 11.90
N PHE A 14 -7.27 -9.90 12.85
CA PHE A 14 -6.97 -10.00 14.28
C PHE A 14 -6.92 -11.44 14.78
N ALA A 15 -7.82 -12.30 14.28
CA ALA A 15 -7.77 -13.73 14.61
C ALA A 15 -6.48 -14.39 14.07
N ASN A 16 -6.05 -14.04 12.87
CA ASN A 16 -4.79 -14.51 12.28
C ASN A 16 -3.58 -14.00 13.07
N MET A 17 -3.59 -12.73 13.51
CA MET A 17 -2.53 -12.18 14.35
C MET A 17 -2.40 -12.99 15.65
N LYS A 18 -3.51 -13.25 16.34
CA LYS A 18 -3.51 -14.05 17.57
C LYS A 18 -3.02 -15.48 17.35
N TYR A 19 -3.30 -16.07 16.20
CA TYR A 19 -2.77 -17.40 15.84
C TYR A 19 -1.23 -17.42 15.78
N TRP A 20 -0.60 -16.28 15.46
CA TRP A 20 0.84 -16.09 15.43
C TRP A 20 1.40 -15.41 16.68
N ASP A 21 0.65 -15.48 17.81
CA ASP A 21 1.03 -14.84 19.09
C ASP A 21 1.29 -13.33 18.98
N LEU A 22 0.64 -12.64 18.02
CA LEU A 22 0.65 -11.20 17.88
C LEU A 22 -0.63 -10.61 18.48
N ASP A 23 -0.49 -9.61 19.37
CA ASP A 23 -1.64 -8.96 19.99
C ASP A 23 -2.16 -7.81 19.08
N PRO A 24 -3.40 -7.87 18.57
CA PRO A 24 -4.00 -6.77 17.83
C PRO A 24 -4.11 -5.45 18.61
N ASP A 25 -4.13 -5.49 19.95
CA ASP A 25 -4.19 -4.30 20.78
C ASP A 25 -2.84 -3.54 20.84
N GLU A 26 -1.75 -4.19 20.41
CA GLU A 26 -0.44 -3.56 20.25
C GLU A 26 -0.26 -2.86 18.88
N ILE A 27 -1.29 -2.81 18.04
CA ILE A 27 -1.22 -2.00 16.82
C ILE A 27 -1.36 -0.53 17.18
N HIS A 28 -0.26 0.20 17.20
CA HIS A 28 -0.23 1.62 17.55
C HIS A 28 -0.35 2.54 16.35
N CYS A 29 0.06 2.08 15.16
CA CYS A 29 -0.06 2.85 13.92
C CYS A 29 -0.33 1.94 12.71
N CYS A 30 -0.98 2.52 11.71
CA CYS A 30 -1.20 1.91 10.39
C CYS A 30 -0.76 2.89 9.30
N LEU A 31 0.17 2.43 8.47
CA LEU A 31 0.64 3.14 7.28
C LEU A 31 -0.19 2.66 6.09
N LEU A 32 -0.86 3.57 5.40
CA LEU A 32 -1.66 3.24 4.23
C LEU A 32 -0.81 3.36 2.97
N THR A 33 -0.78 2.31 2.15
CA THR A 33 -0.10 2.35 0.86
C THR A 33 -0.87 3.18 -0.16
N HIS A 34 -2.20 3.11 -0.12
CA HIS A 34 -3.10 3.93 -0.93
C HIS A 34 -4.55 3.85 -0.38
N SER A 35 -5.49 4.49 -1.07
CA SER A 35 -6.86 4.70 -0.56
C SER A 35 -7.87 3.62 -0.92
N HIS A 36 -7.54 2.63 -1.77
CA HIS A 36 -8.52 1.64 -2.21
C HIS A 36 -9.12 0.85 -1.06
N PHE A 37 -10.36 0.40 -1.26
CA PHE A 37 -11.21 -0.17 -0.22
C PHE A 37 -10.59 -1.40 0.45
N ASP A 38 -9.93 -2.25 -0.31
CA ASP A 38 -9.26 -3.46 0.17
C ASP A 38 -7.93 -3.21 0.90
N HIS A 39 -7.46 -1.96 0.91
CA HIS A 39 -6.28 -1.52 1.66
C HIS A 39 -6.65 -0.61 2.83
N ALA A 40 -7.54 0.35 2.60
CA ALA A 40 -7.88 1.40 3.57
C ALA A 40 -9.30 1.28 4.15
N GLY A 41 -10.11 0.33 3.71
CA GLY A 41 -11.52 0.20 4.15
C GLY A 41 -11.68 -0.01 5.64
N GLY A 42 -10.71 -0.66 6.30
CA GLY A 42 -10.68 -0.87 7.75
C GLY A 42 -10.16 0.31 8.57
N ALA A 43 -9.65 1.37 7.94
CA ALA A 43 -8.97 2.47 8.64
C ALA A 43 -9.86 3.16 9.69
N HIS A 44 -11.16 3.34 9.41
CA HIS A 44 -12.10 3.93 10.35
C HIS A 44 -12.32 3.06 11.63
N LEU A 45 -12.17 1.73 11.51
CA LEU A 45 -12.26 0.81 12.65
C LEU A 45 -10.97 0.84 13.48
N LEU A 46 -9.81 0.86 12.84
CA LEU A 46 -8.52 1.03 13.53
C LEU A 46 -8.49 2.38 14.27
N LYS A 47 -8.99 3.44 13.65
CA LYS A 47 -9.09 4.75 14.29
C LYS A 47 -9.94 4.73 15.56
N LYS A 48 -11.07 4.01 15.58
CA LYS A 48 -11.91 3.83 16.78
C LYS A 48 -11.19 3.08 17.91
N ARG A 49 -10.18 2.28 17.58
CA ARG A 49 -9.31 1.59 18.56
C ARG A 49 -8.11 2.45 19.02
N GLY A 50 -8.01 3.70 18.55
CA GLY A 50 -6.92 4.61 18.91
C GLY A 50 -5.65 4.43 18.07
N VAL A 51 -5.68 3.64 16.99
CA VAL A 51 -4.55 3.46 16.08
C VAL A 51 -4.31 4.74 15.29
N LYS A 52 -3.06 5.20 15.25
CA LYS A 52 -2.63 6.36 14.47
C LYS A 52 -2.54 6.00 12.98
N LEU A 53 -3.23 6.74 12.12
CA LEU A 53 -3.16 6.57 10.68
C LEU A 53 -2.09 7.49 10.07
N ILE A 54 -1.25 6.93 9.20
CA ILE A 54 -0.16 7.62 8.52
C ILE A 54 -0.30 7.37 7.03
N ALA A 55 -0.25 8.43 6.22
CA ALA A 55 -0.35 8.31 4.76
C ALA A 55 0.24 9.54 4.08
N ILE A 56 0.50 9.43 2.79
CA ILE A 56 0.80 10.58 1.93
C ILE A 56 -0.47 11.43 1.74
N LYS A 57 -0.30 12.68 1.34
CA LYS A 57 -1.38 13.68 1.22
C LYS A 57 -2.55 13.18 0.35
N GLU A 58 -2.27 12.64 -0.83
CA GLU A 58 -3.28 12.20 -1.80
C GLU A 58 -4.15 11.07 -1.23
N THR A 59 -3.53 10.10 -0.55
CA THR A 59 -4.23 9.04 0.16
C THR A 59 -5.05 9.62 1.32
N ALA A 60 -4.49 10.55 2.09
CA ALA A 60 -5.17 11.18 3.21
C ALA A 60 -6.42 11.97 2.78
N GLU A 61 -6.34 12.70 1.66
CA GLU A 61 -7.48 13.43 1.08
C GLU A 61 -8.58 12.47 0.59
N SER A 62 -8.19 11.37 -0.09
CA SER A 62 -9.13 10.37 -0.60
C SER A 62 -9.88 9.66 0.53
N VAL A 63 -9.18 9.17 1.56
CA VAL A 63 -9.83 8.47 2.69
C VAL A 63 -10.65 9.44 3.57
N ALA A 64 -10.28 10.72 3.62
CA ALA A 64 -11.08 11.73 4.33
C ALA A 64 -12.36 12.10 3.58
N SER A 65 -12.35 12.05 2.27
CA SER A 65 -13.51 12.25 1.40
C SER A 65 -14.40 11.01 1.32
N GLY A 66 -13.80 9.81 1.20
CA GLY A 66 -14.50 8.54 1.01
C GLY A 66 -15.19 8.43 -0.35
N ASP A 67 -14.70 9.17 -1.34
CA ASP A 67 -15.25 9.22 -2.70
C ASP A 67 -14.80 8.04 -3.58
N GLU A 68 -15.06 8.14 -4.91
CA GLU A 68 -14.77 7.09 -5.89
C GLU A 68 -13.30 6.67 -5.94
N ARG A 69 -12.37 7.55 -5.52
CA ARG A 69 -10.93 7.23 -5.43
C ARG A 69 -10.64 6.12 -4.42
N CYS A 70 -11.57 5.87 -3.49
CA CYS A 70 -11.47 4.75 -2.55
C CYS A 70 -11.97 3.42 -3.12
N ALA A 71 -12.43 3.38 -4.37
CA ALA A 71 -12.85 2.17 -5.11
C ALA A 71 -13.88 1.28 -4.38
N GLY A 72 -14.66 1.82 -3.44
CA GLY A 72 -15.70 1.09 -2.70
C GLY A 72 -16.77 0.48 -3.61
N TYR A 73 -17.02 1.09 -4.76
CA TYR A 73 -17.98 0.62 -5.78
C TYR A 73 -17.63 -0.78 -6.31
N LEU A 74 -16.35 -1.17 -6.36
CA LEU A 74 -15.93 -2.51 -6.80
C LEU A 74 -16.41 -3.60 -5.83
N TYR A 75 -16.58 -3.25 -4.58
CA TYR A 75 -17.00 -4.15 -3.50
C TYR A 75 -18.48 -3.99 -3.17
N HIS A 76 -19.21 -3.13 -3.90
CA HIS A 76 -20.59 -2.73 -3.56
C HIS A 76 -20.70 -2.22 -2.11
N LYS A 77 -19.69 -1.53 -1.64
CA LYS A 77 -19.56 -1.00 -0.26
C LYS A 77 -19.37 0.52 -0.29
N THR A 78 -19.87 1.16 0.75
CA THR A 78 -19.59 2.58 1.01
C THR A 78 -18.31 2.68 1.82
N PHE A 79 -17.35 3.48 1.38
CA PHE A 79 -16.18 3.81 2.17
C PHE A 79 -16.57 4.68 3.35
N HIS A 80 -16.06 4.38 4.52
CA HIS A 80 -16.28 5.19 5.73
C HIS A 80 -15.19 6.24 5.86
N PRO A 81 -15.47 7.53 5.62
CA PRO A 81 -14.48 8.60 5.71
C PRO A 81 -13.76 8.63 7.05
N VAL A 82 -12.45 8.84 6.99
CA VAL A 82 -11.61 8.90 8.19
C VAL A 82 -10.45 9.87 7.99
N LYS A 83 -10.12 10.65 9.04
CA LYS A 83 -9.00 11.57 9.00
C LYS A 83 -7.70 10.86 9.36
N VAL A 84 -6.69 11.01 8.51
CA VAL A 84 -5.30 10.60 8.76
C VAL A 84 -4.67 11.52 9.82
N ASP A 85 -3.86 10.97 10.71
CA ASP A 85 -3.24 11.69 11.82
C ASP A 85 -1.92 12.35 11.44
N GLN A 86 -1.16 11.69 10.56
CA GLN A 86 0.13 12.18 10.10
C GLN A 86 0.21 12.07 8.59
N ILE A 87 0.50 13.18 7.94
CA ILE A 87 0.82 13.23 6.53
C ILE A 87 2.34 13.14 6.41
N VAL A 88 2.80 12.30 5.47
CA VAL A 88 4.21 12.09 5.14
C VAL A 88 4.46 12.41 3.66
N GLU A 89 5.71 12.66 3.29
CA GLU A 89 6.09 13.08 1.94
C GLU A 89 7.09 12.11 1.29
N HIS A 90 7.19 12.15 -0.03
CA HIS A 90 8.20 11.39 -0.77
C HIS A 90 9.63 11.73 -0.32
N GLY A 91 10.44 10.71 -0.03
CA GLY A 91 11.81 10.85 0.46
C GLY A 91 11.91 11.12 1.96
N GLU A 92 10.78 11.27 2.66
CA GLU A 92 10.79 11.38 4.12
C GLU A 92 11.19 10.05 4.74
N VAL A 93 11.98 10.11 5.81
CA VAL A 93 12.27 8.96 6.67
C VAL A 93 11.59 9.19 8.01
N ILE A 94 10.67 8.30 8.35
CA ILE A 94 9.97 8.33 9.64
C ILE A 94 10.50 7.23 10.55
N ASN A 95 10.77 7.57 11.81
CA ASN A 95 11.14 6.57 12.81
C ASN A 95 9.90 6.10 13.57
N LEU A 96 9.59 4.81 13.45
CA LEU A 96 8.50 4.18 14.20
C LEU A 96 9.08 3.01 15.01
N PHE A 97 9.04 3.17 16.33
CA PHE A 97 9.49 2.14 17.29
C PHE A 97 10.95 1.67 17.07
N GLY A 98 11.82 2.60 16.64
CA GLY A 98 13.23 2.31 16.37
C GLY A 98 13.52 1.76 14.97
N ILE A 99 12.52 1.69 14.10
CA ILE A 99 12.69 1.32 12.69
C ILE A 99 12.57 2.60 11.85
N ASP A 100 13.60 2.89 11.05
CA ASP A 100 13.58 3.95 10.07
C ASP A 100 12.88 3.45 8.80
N ILE A 101 11.79 4.11 8.42
CA ILE A 101 10.96 3.77 7.27
C ILE A 101 11.04 4.90 6.26
N GLU A 102 11.57 4.63 5.08
CA GLU A 102 11.60 5.56 3.96
C GLU A 102 10.27 5.53 3.20
N VAL A 103 9.75 6.71 2.86
CA VAL A 103 8.48 6.91 2.16
C VAL A 103 8.73 7.18 0.69
N GLY A 104 8.26 6.31 -0.19
CA GLY A 104 8.36 6.45 -1.63
C GLY A 104 7.02 6.69 -2.30
N HIS A 105 6.80 7.85 -2.93
CA HIS A 105 5.57 8.14 -3.68
C HIS A 105 5.69 7.69 -5.14
N TYR A 106 4.81 6.78 -5.56
CA TYR A 106 4.76 6.16 -6.88
C TYR A 106 3.33 6.18 -7.46
N PRO A 107 2.80 7.38 -7.78
CA PRO A 107 1.42 7.54 -8.24
C PRO A 107 1.15 6.85 -9.58
N GLY A 108 -0.13 6.58 -9.85
CA GLY A 108 -0.62 6.16 -11.16
C GLY A 108 -1.62 5.00 -11.13
N HIS A 109 -1.41 3.94 -10.34
CA HIS A 109 -2.48 2.98 -10.01
C HIS A 109 -3.59 3.67 -9.22
N SER A 110 -3.24 4.44 -8.21
CA SER A 110 -3.97 5.58 -7.66
C SER A 110 -3.00 6.73 -7.45
N MET A 111 -3.49 7.96 -7.30
CA MET A 111 -2.61 9.12 -7.11
C MET A 111 -1.86 9.09 -5.78
N GLY A 112 -2.35 8.36 -4.79
CA GLY A 112 -1.71 8.23 -3.48
C GLY A 112 -0.80 7.02 -3.30
N CYS A 113 -0.47 6.26 -4.36
CA CYS A 113 0.34 5.05 -4.23
C CYS A 113 1.71 5.31 -3.61
N THR A 114 1.96 4.62 -2.51
CA THR A 114 3.15 4.77 -1.66
C THR A 114 3.78 3.42 -1.40
N ALA A 115 5.09 3.32 -1.58
CA ALA A 115 5.89 2.22 -1.07
C ALA A 115 6.59 2.65 0.23
N TYR A 116 6.80 1.71 1.13
CA TYR A 116 7.54 1.90 2.36
C TYR A 116 8.72 0.95 2.39
N SER A 117 9.93 1.48 2.56
CA SER A 117 11.16 0.68 2.63
C SER A 117 11.81 0.78 4.00
N PHE A 118 12.33 -0.31 4.49
CA PHE A 118 13.06 -0.35 5.77
C PHE A 118 14.05 -1.51 5.82
N MET A 119 15.02 -1.41 6.72
CA MET A 119 15.97 -2.49 6.97
C MET A 119 15.44 -3.45 8.03
N HIS A 120 15.48 -4.75 7.74
CA HIS A 120 15.18 -5.81 8.70
C HIS A 120 16.25 -6.90 8.62
N GLU A 121 16.96 -7.14 9.72
CA GLU A 121 18.06 -8.12 9.79
C GLU A 121 19.10 -7.99 8.66
N GLY A 122 19.48 -6.75 8.33
CA GLY A 122 20.46 -6.45 7.29
C GLY A 122 19.94 -6.63 5.86
N ARG A 123 18.62 -6.84 5.66
CA ARG A 123 17.96 -6.93 4.37
C ARG A 123 17.01 -5.75 4.16
N GLU A 124 17.02 -5.20 2.96
CA GLU A 124 16.05 -4.18 2.57
C GLU A 124 14.70 -4.83 2.24
N VAL A 125 13.67 -4.39 2.96
CA VAL A 125 12.27 -4.81 2.75
C VAL A 125 11.50 -3.64 2.14
N VAL A 126 10.75 -3.91 1.07
CA VAL A 126 9.82 -2.94 0.50
C VAL A 126 8.37 -3.46 0.57
N ILE A 127 7.49 -2.65 1.13
CA ILE A 127 6.05 -2.81 1.05
C ILE A 127 5.59 -2.02 -0.15
N SER A 128 5.20 -2.68 -1.25
CA SER A 128 4.93 -1.99 -2.52
C SER A 128 3.47 -1.59 -2.71
N GLY A 129 2.56 -2.03 -1.84
CA GLY A 129 1.13 -1.89 -2.14
C GLY A 129 0.83 -2.39 -3.54
N ASP A 130 0.01 -1.67 -4.27
CA ASP A 130 -0.42 -2.02 -5.63
C ASP A 130 0.41 -1.38 -6.75
N ILE A 131 1.60 -0.85 -6.41
CA ILE A 131 2.58 -0.45 -7.41
C ILE A 131 3.04 -1.69 -8.20
N ILE A 132 3.23 -2.81 -7.49
CA ILE A 132 3.55 -4.12 -8.06
C ILE A 132 2.62 -5.14 -7.41
N GLY A 133 2.07 -6.01 -8.21
CA GLY A 133 1.22 -7.08 -7.74
C GLY A 133 -0.25 -6.84 -8.04
N THR A 134 -0.81 -7.79 -8.74
CA THR A 134 -2.23 -8.00 -8.92
C THR A 134 -2.56 -9.42 -8.49
N LEU A 135 -3.81 -9.81 -8.64
CA LEU A 135 -4.24 -11.20 -8.44
C LEU A 135 -3.57 -12.18 -9.42
N LEU A 136 -3.03 -11.68 -10.53
CA LEU A 136 -2.30 -12.47 -11.52
C LEU A 136 -0.79 -12.24 -11.35
N ALA A 137 -0.02 -13.34 -11.28
CA ALA A 137 1.43 -13.25 -11.23
C ALA A 137 1.96 -12.59 -12.52
N GLY A 138 2.84 -11.62 -12.38
CA GLY A 138 3.49 -10.99 -13.53
C GLY A 138 3.01 -9.58 -13.86
N ASP A 139 1.98 -9.05 -13.17
CA ASP A 139 1.38 -7.78 -13.54
C ASP A 139 1.75 -6.62 -12.61
N PHE A 140 1.61 -5.40 -13.12
CA PHE A 140 1.50 -4.16 -12.37
C PHE A 140 0.12 -4.08 -11.67
N GLY A 141 -0.14 -3.07 -10.86
CA GLY A 141 -1.44 -2.86 -10.22
C GLY A 141 -2.57 -2.64 -11.25
N TRP A 142 -3.80 -2.93 -10.83
CA TRP A 142 -5.00 -2.80 -11.67
C TRP A 142 -5.14 -1.36 -12.24
N ASP A 143 -5.51 -1.27 -13.54
CA ASP A 143 -5.54 -0.03 -14.32
C ASP A 143 -6.96 0.55 -14.52
N GLY A 144 -7.92 0.13 -13.71
CA GLY A 144 -9.32 0.57 -13.82
C GLY A 144 -9.80 1.48 -12.68
N SER A 145 -8.91 2.01 -11.82
CA SER A 145 -9.30 2.89 -10.74
C SER A 145 -9.72 4.28 -11.23
N TYR A 146 -10.53 4.98 -10.44
CA TYR A 146 -11.10 6.28 -10.77
C TYR A 146 -10.04 7.34 -11.10
N ASP A 147 -8.93 7.34 -10.36
CA ASP A 147 -7.82 8.27 -10.51
C ASP A 147 -6.58 7.64 -11.16
N PHE A 148 -6.76 6.54 -11.90
CA PHE A 148 -5.69 5.91 -12.66
C PHE A 148 -5.14 6.82 -13.75
N ASP A 149 -3.81 6.91 -13.86
CA ASP A 149 -3.11 7.57 -14.97
C ASP A 149 -1.94 6.73 -15.47
N LYS A 150 -2.08 6.19 -16.69
CA LYS A 150 -1.08 5.31 -17.28
C LYS A 150 0.29 5.96 -17.50
N LYS A 151 0.33 7.27 -17.80
CA LYS A 151 1.60 7.98 -18.06
C LYS A 151 2.36 8.17 -16.75
N ILE A 152 1.66 8.67 -15.74
CA ILE A 152 2.21 8.87 -14.40
C ILE A 152 2.66 7.52 -13.84
N TYR A 153 1.85 6.47 -14.00
CA TYR A 153 2.18 5.15 -13.50
C TYR A 153 3.39 4.53 -14.22
N THR A 154 3.50 4.69 -15.55
CA THR A 154 4.68 4.25 -16.29
C THR A 154 5.96 4.91 -15.76
N GLU A 155 5.93 6.22 -15.47
CA GLU A 155 7.08 6.92 -14.89
C GLU A 155 7.37 6.45 -13.45
N SER A 156 6.34 6.17 -12.68
CA SER A 156 6.48 5.57 -11.35
C SER A 156 7.11 4.18 -11.41
N LEU A 157 6.67 3.31 -12.32
CA LEU A 157 7.27 1.99 -12.54
C LEU A 157 8.74 2.08 -12.99
N ARG A 158 9.09 3.07 -13.84
CA ARG A 158 10.49 3.33 -14.24
C ARG A 158 11.37 3.72 -13.06
N ARG A 159 10.83 4.52 -12.12
CA ARG A 159 11.54 4.88 -10.89
C ARG A 159 11.64 3.68 -9.94
N PHE A 160 10.54 2.95 -9.78
CA PHE A 160 10.47 1.78 -8.92
C PHE A 160 11.42 0.66 -9.39
N ALA A 161 11.56 0.47 -10.71
CA ALA A 161 12.48 -0.51 -11.31
C ALA A 161 13.98 -0.20 -11.08
N LYS A 162 14.32 0.95 -10.51
CA LYS A 162 15.69 1.26 -10.08
C LYS A 162 16.01 0.71 -8.68
N LEU A 163 14.99 0.32 -7.93
CA LEU A 163 15.17 -0.32 -6.62
C LEU A 163 15.70 -1.74 -6.80
N ASP A 164 16.47 -2.19 -5.83
CA ASP A 164 17.00 -3.57 -5.77
C ASP A 164 16.81 -4.15 -4.36
N PRO A 165 15.57 -4.21 -3.86
CA PRO A 165 15.33 -4.68 -2.51
C PRO A 165 15.64 -6.18 -2.37
N ASP A 166 15.89 -6.62 -1.14
CA ASP A 166 16.08 -8.04 -0.83
C ASP A 166 14.74 -8.77 -0.73
N ILE A 167 13.72 -8.07 -0.24
CA ILE A 167 12.36 -8.62 0.00
C ILE A 167 11.33 -7.61 -0.52
N MET A 168 10.28 -8.11 -1.17
CA MET A 168 9.14 -7.29 -1.57
C MET A 168 7.83 -7.92 -1.12
N LEU A 169 7.01 -7.11 -0.47
CA LEU A 169 5.68 -7.46 0.03
C LEU A 169 4.63 -6.62 -0.73
N PRO A 170 4.06 -7.17 -1.82
CA PRO A 170 3.03 -6.47 -2.59
C PRO A 170 1.68 -6.51 -1.87
N GLY A 171 0.76 -5.63 -2.28
CA GLY A 171 -0.62 -5.63 -1.78
C GLY A 171 -1.37 -6.90 -2.15
N HIS A 172 -1.13 -7.41 -3.34
CA HIS A 172 -1.73 -8.65 -3.87
C HIS A 172 -0.69 -9.57 -4.49
N GLY A 173 -1.02 -10.86 -4.58
CA GLY A 173 -0.18 -11.86 -5.23
C GLY A 173 0.83 -12.48 -4.29
N MET A 174 2.01 -12.77 -4.82
CA MET A 174 3.04 -13.51 -4.08
C MET A 174 3.99 -12.59 -3.34
N ILE A 175 4.39 -12.99 -2.14
CA ILE A 175 5.48 -12.37 -1.38
C ILE A 175 6.82 -12.86 -1.97
N TYR A 176 7.77 -11.96 -2.13
CA TYR A 176 9.09 -12.25 -2.68
C TYR A 176 10.16 -12.09 -1.59
N PHE A 177 10.70 -13.22 -1.12
CA PHE A 177 11.70 -13.26 -0.04
C PHE A 177 13.15 -13.19 -0.53
N HIS A 178 13.37 -13.09 -1.84
CA HIS A 178 14.71 -13.05 -2.40
C HIS A 178 14.76 -12.30 -3.73
N LYS A 179 15.47 -11.17 -3.74
CA LYS A 179 15.84 -10.38 -4.94
C LYS A 179 14.73 -10.23 -5.99
N PRO A 180 13.64 -9.52 -5.67
CA PRO A 180 12.46 -9.41 -6.53
C PRO A 180 12.62 -8.50 -7.75
N ARG A 181 13.80 -7.96 -8.01
CA ARG A 181 14.05 -6.99 -9.08
C ARG A 181 13.52 -7.44 -10.44
N TRP A 182 13.72 -8.71 -10.79
CA TRP A 182 13.20 -9.28 -12.04
C TRP A 182 11.67 -9.13 -12.15
N ARG A 183 10.97 -9.24 -11.03
CA ARG A 183 9.53 -9.09 -10.96
C ARG A 183 9.10 -7.64 -11.20
N ILE A 184 9.84 -6.69 -10.66
CA ILE A 184 9.62 -5.26 -10.86
C ILE A 184 9.86 -4.90 -12.33
N GLU A 185 10.94 -5.41 -12.93
CA GLU A 185 11.27 -5.22 -14.34
C GLU A 185 10.20 -5.85 -15.26
N GLU A 186 9.67 -7.03 -14.91
CA GLU A 186 8.58 -7.69 -15.64
C GLU A 186 7.31 -6.84 -15.63
N ALA A 187 6.92 -6.29 -14.48
CA ALA A 187 5.76 -5.41 -14.37
C ALA A 187 5.92 -4.15 -15.23
N LEU A 188 7.09 -3.53 -15.23
CA LEU A 188 7.39 -2.38 -16.10
C LEU A 188 7.28 -2.76 -17.58
N ASN A 189 7.84 -3.90 -17.98
CA ASN A 189 7.79 -4.37 -19.37
C ASN A 189 6.34 -4.65 -19.81
N SER A 190 5.55 -5.29 -18.94
CA SER A 190 4.12 -5.54 -19.19
C SER A 190 3.36 -4.24 -19.40
N ALA A 191 3.57 -3.24 -18.54
CA ALA A 191 2.96 -1.92 -18.67
C ALA A 191 3.36 -1.23 -19.99
N LEU A 192 4.64 -1.26 -20.35
CA LEU A 192 5.14 -0.68 -21.61
C LEU A 192 4.57 -1.36 -22.86
N ILE A 193 4.24 -2.65 -22.79
CA ILE A 193 3.61 -3.38 -23.89
C ILE A 193 2.13 -3.08 -23.97
N GLN A 194 1.43 -3.12 -22.84
CA GLN A 194 -0.02 -2.96 -22.77
C GLN A 194 -0.47 -1.52 -23.08
N TRP A 195 0.30 -0.51 -22.68
CA TRP A 195 -0.07 0.91 -22.81
C TRP A 195 0.64 1.65 -23.96
N ARG A 196 1.09 0.93 -24.96
CA ARG A 196 1.66 1.52 -26.19
C ARG A 196 0.70 2.43 -26.93
#